data_2d7072a42e7cf5f2400125d4fba4dd01
#
_entry.id   2d7072a42e7cf5f2400125d4fba4dd01
#
_cell.length_a   1.000
_cell.length_b   1.000
_cell.length_c   1.000
_cell.angle_alpha   90.00
_cell.angle_beta   90.00
_cell.angle_gamma   90.00
#
_symmetry.space_group_name_H-M   'P 1'
#
loop_
_entity.id
_entity.type
_entity.pdbx_description
1 polymer ?
#
loop_
_entity_poly.entity_id
_entity_poly.type
_entity_poly.pdbx_seq_one_letter_code
_entity_poly.pdbx_strand_id
1 'polypeptide(L)'
;HNMNAMGNLRSDITSNHPIALSFEKDGQLTYVAHNYSENPINVIFSDGYQLYVEPRAMGTNRGSDITGIISSEFYQAYVNGSVNLNVDSETQNISRVEFFNGSEILGDDLSYPYNFIANNLTLGSHDFYGKVYSGLDFGLTNVVTIQVGEQLPYENNIASIPGIIEPGKFDFFQGGVGQNVSYFDNTVSNNGTYRMDEYVDVEYYGESEGPTLGWIESGEWVEYTINVEEPGYYDLSYRYASDIPNGGGPYFLELNGIQISNNLYAGNTGDWYNWLSESVSDIELNAGEHTLRLVFIDGGFNLGRMTFTFNRELDYNPPYADAGEDLIVLSPATSATLDGSFSYDNDSDVLNYLWEQIYGPVSVSFSNANNVQTEISDLIQGVYKFKLTVDDGNYSSIDYILVFVS
;
A
#
# COMPACT_ATOMS: atom_id res chain seq x y z
N HIS A 1 14.32 -38.79 -25.93
CA HIS A 1 13.81 -38.17 -27.14
C HIS A 1 13.55 -36.70 -26.84
N ASN A 2 14.25 -35.79 -27.51
CA ASN A 2 14.03 -34.33 -27.60
C ASN A 2 14.91 -33.37 -26.79
N MET A 3 16.08 -33.78 -26.28
CA MET A 3 17.05 -32.75 -25.84
C MET A 3 17.55 -31.88 -27.02
N ASN A 4 17.56 -32.43 -28.24
CA ASN A 4 17.86 -31.66 -29.46
C ASN A 4 16.80 -30.60 -29.83
N ALA A 5 15.57 -30.69 -29.31
CA ALA A 5 14.53 -29.70 -29.54
C ALA A 5 14.70 -28.47 -28.66
N MET A 6 15.23 -28.64 -27.44
CA MET A 6 15.40 -27.58 -26.46
C MET A 6 16.67 -26.74 -26.64
N GLY A 7 17.64 -27.26 -27.42
CA GLY A 7 18.92 -26.60 -27.66
C GLY A 7 20.01 -26.95 -26.64
N ASN A 8 20.95 -26.04 -26.44
CA ASN A 8 22.10 -26.24 -25.55
C ASN A 8 21.72 -25.88 -24.10
N LEU A 9 22.22 -26.70 -23.16
CA LEU A 9 22.07 -26.43 -21.73
C LEU A 9 22.78 -25.12 -21.36
N ARG A 10 22.08 -24.22 -20.65
CA ARG A 10 22.63 -22.99 -20.11
C ARG A 10 22.95 -23.20 -18.62
N SER A 11 24.15 -23.71 -18.37
CA SER A 11 24.65 -23.97 -17.00
C SER A 11 24.98 -22.68 -16.21
N ASP A 12 25.03 -21.55 -16.88
CA ASP A 12 25.20 -20.21 -16.30
C ASP A 12 23.90 -19.65 -15.72
N ILE A 13 22.72 -20.17 -16.12
CA ILE A 13 21.43 -19.82 -15.53
C ILE A 13 21.06 -20.89 -14.50
N THR A 14 21.23 -20.58 -13.24
CA THR A 14 20.88 -21.43 -12.10
C THR A 14 19.44 -21.15 -11.63
N SER A 15 18.92 -21.97 -10.71
CA SER A 15 17.57 -21.74 -10.14
C SER A 15 17.55 -22.02 -8.63
N ASN A 16 16.50 -21.53 -7.96
CA ASN A 16 16.20 -21.83 -6.56
C ASN A 16 15.65 -23.25 -6.34
N HIS A 17 15.43 -24.03 -7.40
CA HIS A 17 14.85 -25.37 -7.34
C HIS A 17 15.82 -26.43 -7.90
N PRO A 18 16.05 -27.58 -7.20
CA PRO A 18 17.08 -28.56 -7.56
C PRO A 18 16.77 -29.31 -8.86
N ILE A 19 15.52 -29.31 -9.30
CA ILE A 19 15.07 -30.01 -10.51
C ILE A 19 14.53 -28.98 -11.50
N ALA A 20 15.40 -28.06 -11.89
CA ALA A 20 15.11 -27.07 -12.91
C ALA A 20 16.36 -26.86 -13.77
N LEU A 21 16.12 -26.68 -15.06
CA LEU A 21 17.16 -26.49 -16.06
C LEU A 21 16.71 -25.43 -17.07
N SER A 22 17.69 -24.75 -17.65
CA SER A 22 17.48 -23.83 -18.75
C SER A 22 18.28 -24.25 -19.98
N PHE A 23 17.70 -24.02 -21.14
CA PHE A 23 18.30 -24.39 -22.45
C PHE A 23 18.17 -23.16 -23.37
N GLU A 24 19.06 -23.11 -24.39
CA GLU A 24 18.97 -22.07 -25.42
C GLU A 24 19.08 -22.69 -26.82
N LYS A 25 18.16 -22.26 -27.68
CA LYS A 25 18.19 -22.61 -29.11
C LYS A 25 17.81 -21.38 -29.92
N ASP A 26 18.65 -21.04 -30.89
CA ASP A 26 18.40 -19.92 -31.82
C ASP A 26 18.11 -18.58 -31.12
N GLY A 27 18.76 -18.35 -29.94
CA GLY A 27 18.58 -17.14 -29.11
C GLY A 27 17.36 -17.21 -28.18
N GLN A 28 16.58 -18.29 -28.20
CA GLN A 28 15.43 -18.46 -27.31
C GLN A 28 15.77 -19.35 -26.11
N LEU A 29 15.46 -18.85 -24.91
CA LEU A 29 15.60 -19.58 -23.66
C LEU A 29 14.40 -20.46 -23.40
N THR A 30 14.65 -21.69 -22.98
CA THR A 30 13.66 -22.66 -22.52
C THR A 30 13.94 -23.02 -21.08
N TYR A 31 12.98 -22.81 -20.21
CA TYR A 31 13.04 -23.18 -18.80
C TYR A 31 12.19 -24.41 -18.58
N VAL A 32 12.72 -25.36 -17.81
CA VAL A 32 12.02 -26.61 -17.46
C VAL A 32 12.23 -26.87 -15.98
N ALA A 33 11.17 -27.19 -15.26
CA ALA A 33 11.24 -27.62 -13.88
C ALA A 33 10.24 -28.73 -13.59
N HIS A 34 10.53 -29.59 -12.61
CA HIS A 34 9.57 -30.59 -12.15
C HIS A 34 9.27 -30.40 -10.67
N ASN A 35 7.96 -30.30 -10.38
CA ASN A 35 7.44 -30.20 -9.02
C ASN A 35 7.00 -31.57 -8.51
N TYR A 36 7.72 -32.12 -7.52
CA TYR A 36 7.35 -33.39 -6.86
C TYR A 36 6.45 -33.20 -5.64
N SER A 37 6.18 -31.96 -5.22
CA SER A 37 5.36 -31.66 -4.06
C SER A 37 3.85 -31.76 -4.34
N GLU A 38 3.05 -31.75 -3.28
CA GLU A 38 1.58 -31.70 -3.35
C GLU A 38 1.07 -30.25 -3.53
N ASN A 39 1.94 -29.26 -3.39
CA ASN A 39 1.61 -27.85 -3.56
C ASN A 39 2.29 -27.28 -4.81
N PRO A 40 1.70 -26.27 -5.46
CA PRO A 40 2.35 -25.57 -6.54
C PRO A 40 3.65 -24.89 -6.06
N ILE A 41 4.61 -24.72 -6.95
CA ILE A 41 5.87 -24.03 -6.66
C ILE A 41 6.15 -22.96 -7.70
N ASN A 42 6.83 -21.90 -7.28
CA ASN A 42 7.41 -20.90 -8.17
C ASN A 42 8.92 -21.10 -8.22
N VAL A 43 9.42 -21.45 -9.40
CA VAL A 43 10.85 -21.67 -9.65
C VAL A 43 11.45 -20.37 -10.20
N ILE A 44 12.40 -19.80 -9.46
CA ILE A 44 13.09 -18.56 -9.84
C ILE A 44 14.45 -18.90 -10.41
N PHE A 45 14.71 -18.42 -11.62
CA PHE A 45 16.00 -18.56 -12.30
C PHE A 45 16.87 -17.31 -12.07
N SER A 46 18.21 -17.49 -12.15
CA SER A 46 19.17 -16.42 -11.83
C SER A 46 19.15 -15.22 -12.79
N ASP A 47 18.52 -15.36 -13.93
CA ASP A 47 18.28 -14.28 -14.91
C ASP A 47 16.96 -13.53 -14.65
N GLY A 48 16.25 -13.87 -13.56
CA GLY A 48 15.01 -13.26 -13.15
C GLY A 48 13.74 -13.93 -13.68
N TYR A 49 13.88 -14.94 -14.58
CA TYR A 49 12.69 -15.65 -15.06
C TYR A 49 12.05 -16.48 -13.95
N GLN A 50 10.71 -16.47 -13.87
CA GLN A 50 9.92 -17.23 -12.90
C GLN A 50 9.02 -18.22 -13.64
N LEU A 51 9.07 -19.49 -13.22
CA LEU A 51 8.29 -20.58 -13.79
C LEU A 51 7.38 -21.17 -12.71
N TYR A 52 6.09 -20.98 -12.85
CA TYR A 52 5.10 -21.64 -12.01
C TYR A 52 4.92 -23.09 -12.43
N VAL A 53 4.94 -24.02 -11.46
CA VAL A 53 4.82 -25.46 -11.73
C VAL A 53 3.77 -26.08 -10.80
N GLU A 54 2.72 -26.60 -11.39
CA GLU A 54 1.64 -27.30 -10.72
C GLU A 54 2.13 -28.48 -9.85
N PRO A 55 1.37 -28.90 -8.83
CA PRO A 55 1.70 -30.08 -8.03
C PRO A 55 1.88 -31.33 -8.91
N ARG A 56 2.93 -32.13 -8.62
CA ARG A 56 3.22 -33.38 -9.33
C ARG A 56 3.38 -33.23 -10.84
N ALA A 57 3.72 -32.04 -11.34
CA ALA A 57 3.78 -31.74 -12.76
C ALA A 57 5.19 -31.31 -13.20
N MET A 58 5.41 -31.35 -14.51
CA MET A 58 6.54 -30.72 -15.16
C MET A 58 6.04 -29.41 -15.79
N GLY A 59 6.68 -28.29 -15.43
CA GLY A 59 6.47 -26.99 -16.04
C GLY A 59 7.55 -26.67 -17.07
N THR A 60 7.17 -25.95 -18.10
CA THR A 60 8.09 -25.37 -19.08
C THR A 60 7.47 -24.15 -19.71
N ASN A 61 8.28 -23.18 -20.12
CA ASN A 61 7.83 -22.08 -20.95
C ASN A 61 7.71 -22.48 -22.45
N ARG A 62 8.02 -23.71 -22.78
CA ARG A 62 7.77 -24.29 -24.11
C ARG A 62 6.68 -25.34 -24.04
N GLY A 63 5.53 -25.05 -24.58
CA GLY A 63 4.47 -26.00 -24.88
C GLY A 63 3.92 -25.80 -26.30
N SER A 64 4.05 -24.61 -26.80
CA SER A 64 3.69 -24.13 -28.14
C SER A 64 4.54 -22.89 -28.41
N ASP A 65 4.61 -22.39 -29.63
CA ASP A 65 5.19 -21.08 -29.97
C ASP A 65 4.37 -19.92 -29.38
N ILE A 66 3.51 -20.22 -28.41
CA ILE A 66 2.64 -19.26 -27.69
C ILE A 66 3.39 -18.77 -26.48
N THR A 67 3.65 -17.47 -26.43
CA THR A 67 4.33 -16.78 -25.35
C THR A 67 3.49 -15.61 -24.85
N GLY A 68 3.68 -15.21 -23.62
CA GLY A 68 3.08 -14.00 -23.05
C GLY A 68 3.86 -13.53 -21.84
N ILE A 69 3.78 -12.24 -21.57
CA ILE A 69 4.36 -11.61 -20.39
C ILE A 69 3.21 -10.97 -19.62
N ILE A 70 2.99 -11.44 -18.39
CA ILE A 70 2.09 -10.75 -17.46
C ILE A 70 2.87 -9.69 -16.69
N SER A 71 2.24 -8.56 -16.47
CA SER A 71 2.77 -7.42 -15.71
C SER A 71 1.66 -6.79 -14.86
N SER A 72 2.07 -6.08 -13.82
CA SER A 72 1.24 -5.19 -13.03
C SER A 72 1.97 -3.87 -12.84
N GLU A 73 1.23 -2.77 -12.72
CA GLU A 73 1.81 -1.46 -12.44
C GLU A 73 2.42 -1.42 -11.04
N PHE A 74 1.80 -2.12 -10.08
CA PHE A 74 2.22 -2.17 -8.69
C PHE A 74 2.42 -3.62 -8.25
N TYR A 75 3.38 -3.84 -7.35
CA TYR A 75 3.70 -5.14 -6.74
C TYR A 75 3.23 -5.26 -5.30
N GLN A 76 2.52 -4.23 -4.80
CA GLN A 76 1.86 -4.18 -3.50
C GLN A 76 0.40 -3.76 -3.69
N ALA A 77 -0.46 -4.22 -2.79
CA ALA A 77 -1.86 -3.81 -2.72
C ALA A 77 -2.38 -3.86 -1.28
N TYR A 78 -3.40 -3.07 -1.01
CA TYR A 78 -4.12 -3.16 0.26
C TYR A 78 -4.99 -4.42 0.32
N VAL A 79 -5.23 -4.90 1.55
CA VAL A 79 -6.25 -5.93 1.80
C VAL A 79 -7.60 -5.46 1.27
N ASN A 80 -8.32 -6.36 0.58
CA ASN A 80 -9.53 -6.07 -0.19
C ASN A 80 -9.35 -5.08 -1.36
N GLY A 81 -8.12 -4.67 -1.64
CA GLY A 81 -7.79 -3.87 -2.80
C GLY A 81 -7.86 -4.66 -4.11
N SER A 82 -7.46 -4.00 -5.17
CA SER A 82 -7.41 -4.59 -6.50
C SER A 82 -6.08 -4.31 -7.18
N VAL A 83 -5.69 -5.21 -8.09
CA VAL A 83 -4.56 -5.00 -8.99
C VAL A 83 -4.99 -5.20 -10.43
N ASN A 84 -4.45 -4.39 -11.33
CA ASN A 84 -4.65 -4.54 -12.76
C ASN A 84 -3.51 -5.38 -13.32
N LEU A 85 -3.87 -6.51 -13.90
CA LEU A 85 -2.96 -7.47 -14.55
C LEU A 85 -3.07 -7.28 -16.05
N ASN A 86 -1.94 -7.08 -16.73
CA ASN A 86 -1.88 -6.92 -18.17
C ASN A 86 -1.05 -8.04 -18.77
N VAL A 87 -1.50 -8.60 -19.89
CA VAL A 87 -0.75 -9.60 -20.64
C VAL A 87 -0.45 -9.10 -22.05
N ASP A 88 0.85 -8.99 -22.33
CA ASP A 88 1.36 -8.75 -23.68
C ASP A 88 1.89 -10.05 -24.28
N SER A 89 1.70 -10.21 -25.58
CA SER A 89 2.16 -11.40 -26.32
C SER A 89 2.44 -11.05 -27.78
N GLU A 90 3.53 -11.57 -28.31
CA GLU A 90 3.86 -11.52 -29.75
C GLU A 90 3.18 -12.64 -30.54
N THR A 91 2.48 -13.55 -29.87
CA THR A 91 1.75 -14.65 -30.51
C THR A 91 0.60 -14.11 -31.34
N GLN A 92 0.49 -14.63 -32.57
CA GLN A 92 -0.59 -14.25 -33.47
C GLN A 92 -1.86 -15.08 -33.20
N ASN A 93 -3.03 -14.48 -33.51
CA ASN A 93 -4.34 -15.12 -33.37
C ASN A 93 -4.64 -15.65 -31.96
N ILE A 94 -4.31 -14.86 -30.96
CA ILE A 94 -4.72 -15.15 -29.59
C ILE A 94 -6.23 -15.12 -29.53
N SER A 95 -6.82 -16.20 -28.99
CA SER A 95 -8.26 -16.34 -28.84
C SER A 95 -8.77 -15.88 -27.47
N ARG A 96 -7.92 -15.98 -26.44
CA ARG A 96 -8.21 -15.53 -25.07
C ARG A 96 -6.96 -15.59 -24.19
N VAL A 97 -7.01 -14.89 -23.06
CA VAL A 97 -6.07 -15.04 -21.95
C VAL A 97 -6.89 -15.39 -20.70
N GLU A 98 -6.58 -16.50 -20.04
CA GLU A 98 -7.10 -16.82 -18.71
C GLU A 98 -6.13 -16.34 -17.66
N PHE A 99 -6.63 -15.69 -16.59
CA PHE A 99 -5.85 -15.17 -15.46
C PHE A 99 -6.02 -16.06 -14.23
N PHE A 100 -4.92 -16.25 -13.52
CA PHE A 100 -4.83 -17.14 -12.35
C PHE A 100 -4.19 -16.42 -11.17
N ASN A 101 -4.61 -16.80 -9.94
CA ASN A 101 -3.93 -16.55 -8.70
C ASN A 101 -3.56 -17.91 -8.08
N GLY A 102 -2.29 -18.28 -8.14
CA GLY A 102 -1.87 -19.63 -7.80
C GLY A 102 -2.63 -20.69 -8.62
N SER A 103 -3.43 -21.52 -7.97
CA SER A 103 -4.28 -22.54 -8.66
C SER A 103 -5.69 -22.07 -8.97
N GLU A 104 -6.08 -20.89 -8.51
CA GLU A 104 -7.43 -20.36 -8.70
C GLU A 104 -7.55 -19.67 -10.06
N ILE A 105 -8.63 -19.95 -10.80
CA ILE A 105 -8.98 -19.24 -12.03
C ILE A 105 -9.77 -18.00 -11.65
N LEU A 106 -9.25 -16.81 -12.01
CA LEU A 106 -9.90 -15.54 -11.74
C LEU A 106 -10.92 -15.17 -12.82
N GLY A 107 -10.58 -15.44 -14.06
CA GLY A 107 -11.40 -15.12 -15.23
C GLY A 107 -10.59 -15.13 -16.51
N ASP A 108 -11.21 -14.66 -17.59
CA ASP A 108 -10.58 -14.57 -18.90
C ASP A 108 -10.90 -13.24 -19.62
N ASP A 109 -10.01 -12.84 -20.53
CA ASP A 109 -10.22 -11.75 -21.48
C ASP A 109 -10.08 -12.27 -22.91
N LEU A 110 -11.06 -11.92 -23.75
CA LEU A 110 -11.21 -12.41 -25.12
C LEU A 110 -10.69 -11.42 -26.17
N SER A 111 -10.25 -10.23 -25.74
CA SER A 111 -9.91 -9.13 -26.65
C SER A 111 -8.68 -8.34 -26.21
N TYR A 112 -7.82 -8.01 -27.16
CA TYR A 112 -6.68 -7.13 -26.89
C TYR A 112 -7.13 -5.66 -26.64
N PRO A 113 -6.52 -4.95 -25.66
CA PRO A 113 -5.44 -5.37 -24.76
C PRO A 113 -5.95 -6.33 -23.68
N TYR A 114 -5.24 -7.45 -23.48
CA TYR A 114 -5.63 -8.46 -22.49
C TYR A 114 -5.34 -7.98 -21.10
N ASN A 115 -6.37 -7.75 -20.30
CA ASN A 115 -6.24 -7.28 -18.92
C ASN A 115 -7.29 -7.93 -18.01
N PHE A 116 -6.97 -7.94 -16.71
CA PHE A 116 -7.88 -8.43 -15.69
C PHE A 116 -7.66 -7.68 -14.38
N ILE A 117 -8.76 -7.26 -13.73
CA ILE A 117 -8.71 -6.64 -12.42
C ILE A 117 -8.99 -7.71 -11.37
N ALA A 118 -7.93 -8.15 -10.67
CA ALA A 118 -8.07 -9.02 -9.52
C ALA A 118 -8.50 -8.18 -8.31
N ASN A 119 -9.68 -8.46 -7.76
CA ASN A 119 -10.29 -7.71 -6.67
C ASN A 119 -10.31 -8.54 -5.38
N ASN A 120 -10.59 -7.88 -4.24
CA ASN A 120 -10.79 -8.50 -2.92
C ASN A 120 -9.59 -9.36 -2.51
N LEU A 121 -8.38 -8.85 -2.70
CA LEU A 121 -7.16 -9.55 -2.37
C LEU A 121 -7.03 -9.72 -0.86
N THR A 122 -6.77 -10.94 -0.41
CA THR A 122 -6.56 -11.24 1.01
C THR A 122 -5.12 -10.94 1.43
N LEU A 123 -4.91 -10.74 2.73
CA LEU A 123 -3.57 -10.57 3.30
C LEU A 123 -2.63 -11.70 2.86
N GLY A 124 -1.43 -11.35 2.43
CA GLY A 124 -0.36 -12.27 2.06
C GLY A 124 0.15 -12.10 0.63
N SER A 125 0.89 -13.10 0.17
CA SER A 125 1.52 -13.11 -1.16
C SER A 125 0.59 -13.79 -2.17
N HIS A 126 0.37 -13.14 -3.31
CA HIS A 126 -0.43 -13.63 -4.42
C HIS A 126 0.42 -13.76 -5.67
N ASP A 127 0.43 -14.95 -6.26
CA ASP A 127 1.19 -15.27 -7.47
C ASP A 127 0.27 -15.33 -8.69
N PHE A 128 0.31 -14.28 -9.51
CA PHE A 128 -0.52 -14.16 -10.71
C PHE A 128 0.21 -14.62 -11.95
N TYR A 129 -0.47 -15.35 -12.82
CA TYR A 129 0.01 -15.71 -14.15
C TYR A 129 -1.16 -15.83 -15.13
N GLY A 130 -0.83 -15.85 -16.42
CA GLY A 130 -1.79 -16.01 -17.51
C GLY A 130 -1.58 -17.27 -18.31
N LYS A 131 -2.66 -17.84 -18.85
CA LYS A 131 -2.65 -18.81 -19.96
C LYS A 131 -3.09 -18.10 -21.22
N VAL A 132 -2.21 -18.00 -22.20
CA VAL A 132 -2.44 -17.39 -23.51
C VAL A 132 -2.84 -18.46 -24.49
N TYR A 133 -4.04 -18.39 -25.05
CA TYR A 133 -4.57 -19.39 -25.96
C TYR A 133 -4.52 -18.92 -27.42
N SER A 134 -4.11 -19.82 -28.32
CA SER A 134 -4.30 -19.68 -29.77
C SER A 134 -4.95 -20.97 -30.31
N GLY A 135 -6.24 -20.92 -30.57
CA GLY A 135 -7.05 -22.10 -30.88
C GLY A 135 -7.19 -23.05 -29.68
N LEU A 136 -6.69 -24.27 -29.80
CA LEU A 136 -6.69 -25.29 -28.73
C LEU A 136 -5.38 -25.36 -27.96
N ASP A 137 -4.34 -24.70 -28.45
CA ASP A 137 -3.02 -24.67 -27.81
C ASP A 137 -2.93 -23.48 -26.85
N PHE A 138 -2.06 -23.59 -25.85
CA PHE A 138 -1.78 -22.50 -24.91
C PHE A 138 -0.32 -22.45 -24.49
N GLY A 139 0.12 -21.26 -24.09
CA GLY A 139 1.38 -21.01 -23.38
C GLY A 139 1.12 -20.31 -22.05
N LEU A 140 2.08 -20.45 -21.11
CA LEU A 140 2.04 -19.74 -19.83
C LEU A 140 2.88 -18.47 -19.90
N THR A 141 2.45 -17.43 -19.18
CA THR A 141 3.27 -16.25 -18.93
C THR A 141 4.32 -16.52 -17.84
N ASN A 142 5.16 -15.53 -17.54
CA ASN A 142 5.85 -15.43 -16.26
C ASN A 142 4.82 -15.32 -15.11
N VAL A 143 5.33 -15.36 -13.87
CA VAL A 143 4.55 -15.05 -12.65
C VAL A 143 4.84 -13.63 -12.20
N VAL A 144 3.81 -12.93 -11.75
CA VAL A 144 3.91 -11.66 -11.02
C VAL A 144 3.43 -11.90 -9.59
N THR A 145 4.29 -11.66 -8.63
CA THR A 145 3.96 -11.78 -7.21
C THR A 145 3.56 -10.41 -6.68
N ILE A 146 2.36 -10.31 -6.12
CA ILE A 146 1.83 -9.11 -5.45
C ILE A 146 1.80 -9.38 -3.94
N GLN A 147 2.39 -8.49 -3.16
CA GLN A 147 2.28 -8.50 -1.70
C GLN A 147 1.04 -7.72 -1.29
N VAL A 148 0.17 -8.34 -0.49
CA VAL A 148 -1.06 -7.71 0.01
C VAL A 148 -0.96 -7.55 1.52
N GLY A 149 -1.20 -6.34 2.00
CA GLY A 149 -1.05 -6.00 3.41
C GLY A 149 -1.82 -4.74 3.79
N GLU A 150 -1.57 -4.27 5.00
CA GLU A 150 -2.12 -3.04 5.54
C GLU A 150 -1.00 -2.02 5.75
N GLN A 151 -1.35 -0.75 5.61
CA GLN A 151 -0.53 0.33 6.12
C GLN A 151 -0.77 0.43 7.62
N LEU A 152 0.30 0.47 8.39
CA LEU A 152 0.25 0.55 9.85
C LEU A 152 1.16 1.69 10.33
N PRO A 153 0.80 2.37 11.42
CA PRO A 153 1.66 3.40 12.00
C PRO A 153 2.99 2.80 12.47
N TYR A 154 4.06 3.60 12.40
CA TYR A 154 5.40 3.17 12.80
C TYR A 154 5.38 2.54 14.21
N GLU A 155 5.91 1.31 14.32
CA GLU A 155 5.89 0.52 15.57
C GLU A 155 4.48 0.33 16.17
N ASN A 156 3.43 0.40 15.36
CA ASN A 156 2.02 0.38 15.78
C ASN A 156 1.67 1.50 16.79
N ASN A 157 2.36 2.64 16.69
CA ASN A 157 2.14 3.79 17.56
C ASN A 157 1.63 4.99 16.74
N ILE A 158 0.35 5.31 16.91
CA ILE A 158 -0.29 6.46 16.26
C ILE A 158 0.27 7.75 16.86
N ALA A 159 0.72 8.68 16.01
CA ALA A 159 1.23 9.96 16.46
C ALA A 159 0.09 10.91 16.88
N SER A 160 0.09 11.37 18.13
CA SER A 160 -0.91 12.34 18.62
C SER A 160 -0.61 13.76 18.18
N ILE A 161 -1.65 14.49 17.81
CA ILE A 161 -1.64 15.93 17.57
C ILE A 161 -2.59 16.59 18.60
N PRO A 162 -2.13 17.58 19.39
CA PRO A 162 -0.82 18.26 19.36
C PRO A 162 0.32 17.33 19.75
N GLY A 163 1.48 17.49 19.11
CA GLY A 163 2.62 16.62 19.35
C GLY A 163 3.73 16.75 18.33
N ILE A 164 4.64 15.79 18.35
CA ILE A 164 5.81 15.76 17.48
C ILE A 164 5.70 14.61 16.51
N ILE A 165 5.93 14.90 15.22
CA ILE A 165 6.17 13.91 14.18
C ILE A 165 7.66 13.93 13.85
N GLU A 166 8.29 12.77 13.95
CA GLU A 166 9.67 12.56 13.49
C GLU A 166 9.59 12.01 12.05
N PRO A 167 10.02 12.75 11.03
CA PRO A 167 9.71 12.40 9.63
C PRO A 167 10.17 11.02 9.18
N GLY A 168 11.28 10.50 9.71
CA GLY A 168 11.73 9.14 9.41
C GLY A 168 10.88 8.02 10.07
N LYS A 169 9.87 8.37 10.89
CA LYS A 169 8.92 7.43 11.48
C LYS A 169 7.60 7.38 10.72
N PHE A 170 7.65 7.47 9.40
CA PHE A 170 6.50 7.27 8.54
C PHE A 170 5.94 5.84 8.67
N ASP A 171 4.70 5.65 8.28
CA ASP A 171 4.00 4.38 8.35
C ASP A 171 4.76 3.26 7.60
N PHE A 172 4.46 2.04 7.90
CA PHE A 172 5.02 0.89 7.21
C PHE A 172 3.92 0.04 6.56
N PHE A 173 4.31 -0.78 5.60
CA PHE A 173 3.42 -1.72 4.95
C PHE A 173 3.63 -3.13 5.51
N GLN A 174 2.59 -3.75 6.04
CA GLN A 174 2.64 -5.09 6.63
C GLN A 174 3.08 -6.17 5.62
N GLY A 175 2.82 -5.95 4.34
CA GLY A 175 3.18 -6.87 3.25
C GLY A 175 4.64 -6.79 2.79
N GLY A 176 5.47 -5.95 3.40
CA GLY A 176 6.89 -5.75 3.02
C GLY A 176 7.26 -4.30 2.82
N VAL A 177 8.00 -3.99 1.76
CA VAL A 177 8.40 -2.62 1.40
C VAL A 177 7.16 -1.77 1.11
N GLY A 178 7.07 -0.58 1.72
CA GLY A 178 5.89 0.28 1.66
C GLY A 178 5.74 1.14 0.40
N GLN A 179 6.56 0.91 -0.62
CA GLN A 179 6.55 1.68 -1.89
C GLN A 179 5.16 1.69 -2.55
N ASN A 180 4.64 2.87 -2.88
CA ASN A 180 3.29 3.13 -3.38
C ASN A 180 2.13 2.76 -2.43
N VAL A 181 2.42 2.47 -1.16
CA VAL A 181 1.43 2.17 -0.14
C VAL A 181 1.50 3.19 1.00
N SER A 182 2.61 3.21 1.75
CA SER A 182 2.86 4.15 2.85
C SER A 182 3.85 5.25 2.49
N TYR A 183 4.50 5.14 1.34
CA TYR A 183 5.39 6.15 0.77
C TYR A 183 5.62 5.92 -0.73
N PHE A 184 6.21 6.90 -1.38
CA PHE A 184 6.82 6.78 -2.70
C PHE A 184 8.21 7.42 -2.67
N ASP A 185 9.21 6.65 -3.11
CA ASP A 185 10.59 7.09 -3.28
C ASP A 185 11.04 6.79 -4.72
N ASN A 186 11.78 7.69 -5.32
CA ASN A 186 12.27 7.57 -6.70
C ASN A 186 13.40 6.54 -6.85
N THR A 187 14.03 6.15 -5.74
CA THR A 187 15.12 5.19 -5.70
C THR A 187 14.68 3.88 -5.02
N VAL A 188 15.38 2.81 -5.32
CA VAL A 188 15.10 1.49 -4.72
C VAL A 188 16.11 1.14 -3.63
N SER A 189 16.73 2.16 -3.03
CA SER A 189 17.74 2.00 -1.98
C SER A 189 17.73 3.20 -1.05
N ASN A 190 17.81 2.94 0.24
CA ASN A 190 17.97 3.96 1.27
C ASN A 190 19.44 4.38 1.37
N ASN A 191 19.75 5.66 1.13
CA ASN A 191 21.10 6.22 1.26
C ASN A 191 21.45 6.60 2.71
N GLY A 192 20.47 6.56 3.61
CA GLY A 192 20.65 6.85 5.03
C GLY A 192 21.15 5.65 5.84
N THR A 193 20.91 5.68 7.15
CA THR A 193 21.37 4.65 8.10
C THR A 193 20.26 4.10 8.98
N TYR A 194 19.03 4.55 8.79
CA TYR A 194 17.85 4.16 9.55
C TYR A 194 16.77 3.61 8.65
N ARG A 195 16.02 2.58 9.08
CA ARG A 195 14.99 1.88 8.26
C ARG A 195 15.54 1.34 6.93
N MET A 196 16.66 0.64 7.00
CA MET A 196 17.39 0.14 5.81
C MET A 196 16.64 -0.94 5.00
N ASP A 197 15.50 -1.39 5.47
CA ASP A 197 14.55 -2.30 4.82
C ASP A 197 13.49 -1.57 3.98
N GLU A 198 13.48 -0.24 4.01
CA GLU A 198 12.62 0.62 3.20
C GLU A 198 13.45 1.40 2.16
N TYR A 199 12.80 2.03 1.17
CA TYR A 199 13.51 2.80 0.14
C TYR A 199 13.76 4.25 0.53
N VAL A 200 12.88 4.84 1.34
CA VAL A 200 12.99 6.23 1.79
C VAL A 200 14.31 6.48 2.52
N ASP A 201 14.98 7.54 2.14
CA ASP A 201 16.27 7.94 2.67
C ASP A 201 16.14 8.56 4.08
N VAL A 202 16.46 7.77 5.10
CA VAL A 202 16.32 8.15 6.50
C VAL A 202 17.67 8.12 7.21
N GLU A 203 18.04 9.24 7.83
CA GLU A 203 19.23 9.36 8.66
C GLU A 203 18.87 9.68 10.11
N TYR A 204 19.62 9.15 11.09
CA TYR A 204 19.41 9.44 12.50
C TYR A 204 20.39 10.47 13.03
N TYR A 205 19.91 11.67 13.34
CA TYR A 205 20.73 12.80 13.84
C TYR A 205 20.64 13.01 15.37
N GLY A 206 20.69 11.93 16.13
CA GLY A 206 20.67 11.98 17.60
C GLY A 206 19.28 12.33 18.16
N GLU A 207 19.21 12.53 19.47
CA GLU A 207 17.94 12.73 20.18
C GLU A 207 17.25 14.07 19.85
N SER A 208 18.01 15.08 19.39
CA SER A 208 17.44 16.41 19.09
C SER A 208 16.62 16.43 17.83
N GLU A 209 17.06 15.74 16.80
CA GLU A 209 16.37 15.68 15.49
C GLU A 209 15.63 14.36 15.27
N GLY A 210 16.12 13.27 15.87
CA GLY A 210 15.59 11.93 15.63
C GLY A 210 15.89 11.40 14.24
N PRO A 211 15.07 10.46 13.73
CA PRO A 211 15.13 10.04 12.34
C PRO A 211 14.54 11.12 11.43
N THR A 212 15.34 11.58 10.48
CA THR A 212 15.05 12.66 9.53
C THR A 212 14.97 12.14 8.12
N LEU A 213 14.25 12.80 7.23
CA LEU A 213 14.30 12.55 5.80
C LEU A 213 15.44 13.35 5.17
N GLY A 214 16.21 12.69 4.30
CA GLY A 214 17.26 13.30 3.51
C GLY A 214 17.18 12.86 2.06
N TRP A 215 18.08 13.37 1.20
CA TRP A 215 18.13 13.06 -0.24
C TRP A 215 16.77 13.18 -0.96
N ILE A 216 15.87 13.99 -0.43
CA ILE A 216 14.51 14.18 -0.93
C ILE A 216 14.54 14.63 -2.40
N GLU A 217 13.74 13.99 -3.24
CA GLU A 217 13.58 14.30 -4.65
C GLU A 217 12.13 14.70 -5.00
N SER A 218 11.95 15.23 -6.22
CA SER A 218 10.65 15.66 -6.72
C SER A 218 9.69 14.48 -6.91
N GLY A 219 8.47 14.61 -6.42
CA GLY A 219 7.40 13.62 -6.57
C GLY A 219 7.34 12.56 -5.47
N GLU A 220 8.31 12.56 -4.56
CA GLU A 220 8.28 11.67 -3.39
C GLU A 220 7.21 12.08 -2.39
N TRP A 221 6.79 11.12 -1.58
CA TRP A 221 5.86 11.36 -0.48
C TRP A 221 5.99 10.28 0.60
N VAL A 222 5.60 10.64 1.83
CA VAL A 222 5.51 9.72 2.98
C VAL A 222 4.24 9.98 3.76
N GLU A 223 3.68 8.95 4.39
CA GLU A 223 2.44 9.00 5.16
C GLU A 223 2.64 8.64 6.62
N TYR A 224 1.77 9.21 7.44
CA TYR A 224 1.71 8.98 8.89
C TYR A 224 0.26 8.80 9.31
N THR A 225 -0.03 7.76 10.07
CA THR A 225 -1.28 7.67 10.81
C THR A 225 -1.17 8.57 12.04
N ILE A 226 -2.03 9.56 12.14
CA ILE A 226 -2.08 10.51 13.25
C ILE A 226 -3.44 10.46 13.93
N ASN A 227 -3.49 10.83 15.22
CA ASN A 227 -4.73 11.10 15.92
C ASN A 227 -4.75 12.54 16.41
N VAL A 228 -5.68 13.33 15.92
CA VAL A 228 -5.92 14.71 16.36
C VAL A 228 -6.82 14.65 17.59
N GLU A 229 -6.33 15.12 18.75
CA GLU A 229 -7.03 15.02 20.03
C GLU A 229 -8.27 15.90 20.12
N GLU A 230 -8.21 17.10 19.53
CA GLU A 230 -9.31 18.05 19.52
C GLU A 230 -9.33 18.85 18.20
N PRO A 231 -10.52 19.22 17.67
CA PRO A 231 -10.61 20.00 16.45
C PRO A 231 -10.13 21.43 16.71
N GLY A 232 -9.40 22.02 15.77
CA GLY A 232 -8.88 23.37 15.96
C GLY A 232 -7.94 23.83 14.87
N TYR A 233 -7.43 25.03 15.05
CA TYR A 233 -6.31 25.55 14.29
C TYR A 233 -5.01 25.24 15.03
N TYR A 234 -4.06 24.74 14.27
CA TYR A 234 -2.75 24.30 14.77
C TYR A 234 -1.64 25.09 14.11
N ASP A 235 -0.59 25.39 14.89
CA ASP A 235 0.66 25.90 14.37
C ASP A 235 1.62 24.73 14.17
N LEU A 236 2.21 24.63 12.98
CA LEU A 236 3.27 23.69 12.65
C LEU A 236 4.61 24.41 12.69
N SER A 237 5.53 23.94 13.52
CA SER A 237 6.96 24.25 13.44
C SER A 237 7.69 23.05 12.86
N TYR A 238 8.47 23.25 11.81
CA TYR A 238 9.28 22.20 11.18
C TYR A 238 10.75 22.58 11.13
N ARG A 239 11.61 21.59 11.34
CA ARG A 239 13.05 21.75 11.30
C ARG A 239 13.59 21.25 9.98
N TYR A 240 14.57 21.97 9.45
CA TYR A 240 15.21 21.64 8.18
C TYR A 240 16.67 22.03 8.15
N ALA A 241 17.45 21.43 7.25
CA ALA A 241 18.79 21.81 6.89
C ALA A 241 18.99 21.74 5.38
N SER A 242 19.70 22.72 4.80
CA SER A 242 19.97 22.75 3.37
C SER A 242 21.26 23.51 3.07
N ASP A 243 22.12 22.93 2.22
CA ASP A 243 23.32 23.60 1.69
C ASP A 243 23.09 24.11 0.24
N ILE A 244 21.86 24.10 -0.23
CA ILE A 244 21.50 24.62 -1.54
C ILE A 244 21.43 26.16 -1.48
N PRO A 245 22.12 26.91 -2.35
CA PRO A 245 22.19 28.37 -2.28
C PRO A 245 20.86 29.11 -2.20
N ASN A 246 19.82 28.58 -2.85
CA ASN A 246 18.46 29.14 -2.83
C ASN A 246 17.52 28.41 -1.88
N GLY A 247 18.03 27.48 -1.04
CA GLY A 247 17.22 26.58 -0.24
C GLY A 247 16.63 25.42 -1.05
N GLY A 248 15.80 24.62 -0.40
CA GLY A 248 15.13 23.45 -0.95
C GLY A 248 13.61 23.52 -0.86
N GLY A 249 12.96 22.53 -1.43
CA GLY A 249 11.49 22.43 -1.53
C GLY A 249 10.95 23.13 -2.80
N PRO A 250 9.62 23.28 -2.94
CA PRO A 250 8.65 23.18 -1.86
C PRO A 250 8.16 21.75 -1.56
N TYR A 251 7.52 21.62 -0.43
CA TYR A 251 6.65 20.50 -0.08
C TYR A 251 5.37 21.01 0.56
N PHE A 252 4.37 20.16 0.72
CA PHE A 252 3.12 20.51 1.40
C PHE A 252 2.54 19.30 2.15
N LEU A 253 1.54 19.59 3.00
CA LEU A 253 0.83 18.60 3.78
C LEU A 253 -0.54 18.32 3.17
N GLU A 254 -0.88 17.02 3.10
CA GLU A 254 -2.25 16.55 2.84
C GLU A 254 -2.79 15.83 4.07
N LEU A 255 -4.09 15.96 4.32
CA LEU A 255 -4.83 15.17 5.29
C LEU A 255 -5.92 14.39 4.55
N ASN A 256 -5.88 13.06 4.63
CA ASN A 256 -6.81 12.18 3.92
C ASN A 256 -6.91 12.51 2.40
N GLY A 257 -5.79 12.87 1.77
CA GLY A 257 -5.70 13.22 0.35
C GLY A 257 -6.12 14.64 -0.01
N ILE A 258 -6.40 15.50 0.96
CA ILE A 258 -6.75 16.92 0.76
C ILE A 258 -5.58 17.78 1.25
N GLN A 259 -5.06 18.67 0.39
CA GLN A 259 -4.01 19.61 0.79
C GLN A 259 -4.51 20.56 1.88
N ILE A 260 -3.78 20.60 3.01
CA ILE A 260 -4.13 21.41 4.20
C ILE A 260 -3.11 22.52 4.48
N SER A 261 -2.01 22.58 3.79
CA SER A 261 -1.02 23.65 3.94
C SER A 261 -0.71 24.35 2.61
N ASN A 262 -0.22 25.59 2.70
CA ASN A 262 0.49 26.19 1.58
C ASN A 262 1.82 25.44 1.33
N ASN A 263 2.49 25.78 0.23
CA ASN A 263 3.85 25.28 -0.04
C ASN A 263 4.81 25.76 1.03
N LEU A 264 5.54 24.81 1.62
CA LEU A 264 6.55 24.99 2.64
C LEU A 264 7.95 24.92 2.01
N TYR A 265 8.89 25.71 2.50
CA TYR A 265 10.23 25.82 1.93
C TYR A 265 11.29 25.65 3.03
N ALA A 266 12.44 25.14 2.64
CA ALA A 266 13.64 25.11 3.47
C ALA A 266 14.62 26.17 2.95
N GLY A 267 14.92 27.18 3.76
CA GLY A 267 15.94 28.16 3.42
C GLY A 267 17.36 27.55 3.39
N ASN A 268 18.32 28.25 2.78
CA ASN A 268 19.72 27.85 2.88
C ASN A 268 20.21 28.01 4.32
N THR A 269 20.76 26.94 4.92
CA THR A 269 21.31 26.94 6.27
C THR A 269 22.86 26.92 6.28
N GLY A 270 23.47 26.81 5.09
CA GLY A 270 24.92 26.77 4.87
C GLY A 270 25.54 25.40 5.12
N ASP A 271 24.78 24.40 5.54
CA ASP A 271 25.24 23.02 5.76
C ASP A 271 24.02 22.09 5.86
N TRP A 272 24.16 20.83 5.45
CA TRP A 272 23.15 19.77 5.59
C TRP A 272 22.86 19.36 7.04
N TYR A 273 23.63 19.83 7.99
CA TYR A 273 23.55 19.51 9.43
C TYR A 273 23.29 20.73 10.31
N ASN A 274 23.15 21.91 9.70
CA ASN A 274 22.81 23.14 10.41
C ASN A 274 21.30 23.34 10.42
N TRP A 275 20.65 22.90 11.49
CA TRP A 275 19.20 22.85 11.59
C TRP A 275 18.60 24.20 11.98
N LEU A 276 17.72 24.73 11.13
CA LEU A 276 16.86 25.86 11.39
C LEU A 276 15.41 25.42 11.52
N SER A 277 14.56 26.34 11.98
CA SER A 277 13.12 26.12 12.09
C SER A 277 12.36 27.22 11.36
N GLU A 278 11.28 26.80 10.69
CA GLU A 278 10.24 27.68 10.19
C GLU A 278 8.90 27.25 10.81
N SER A 279 7.91 28.14 10.69
CA SER A 279 6.57 27.85 11.21
C SER A 279 5.50 28.33 10.24
N VAL A 280 4.41 27.59 10.20
CA VAL A 280 3.18 27.97 9.53
C VAL A 280 2.04 27.87 10.54
N SER A 281 1.17 28.87 10.55
CA SER A 281 0.06 28.95 11.50
C SER A 281 -1.27 28.65 10.83
N ASP A 282 -2.27 28.38 11.67
CA ASP A 282 -3.66 28.21 11.26
C ASP A 282 -3.90 27.02 10.30
N ILE A 283 -3.22 25.89 10.53
CA ILE A 283 -3.58 24.62 9.88
C ILE A 283 -4.83 24.09 10.58
N GLU A 284 -5.91 24.00 9.85
CA GLU A 284 -7.18 23.46 10.34
C GLU A 284 -7.15 21.94 10.38
N LEU A 285 -7.43 21.36 11.56
CA LEU A 285 -7.51 19.92 11.77
C LEU A 285 -8.80 19.57 12.52
N ASN A 286 -9.52 18.58 12.03
CA ASN A 286 -10.63 17.97 12.73
C ASN A 286 -10.12 16.87 13.67
N ALA A 287 -10.86 16.59 14.74
CA ALA A 287 -10.52 15.52 15.67
C ALA A 287 -10.61 14.13 15.00
N GLY A 288 -9.88 13.17 15.57
CA GLY A 288 -9.92 11.77 15.14
C GLY A 288 -8.65 11.30 14.43
N GLU A 289 -8.71 10.06 13.96
CA GLU A 289 -7.62 9.41 13.24
C GLU A 289 -7.60 9.83 11.76
N HIS A 290 -6.43 10.20 11.28
CA HIS A 290 -6.22 10.69 9.91
C HIS A 290 -4.93 10.13 9.31
N THR A 291 -4.87 10.10 7.98
CA THR A 291 -3.61 9.92 7.24
C THR A 291 -3.06 11.30 6.87
N LEU A 292 -1.92 11.66 7.47
CA LEU A 292 -1.15 12.83 7.09
C LEU A 292 -0.10 12.42 6.07
N ARG A 293 -0.06 13.10 4.93
CA ARG A 293 0.95 12.88 3.88
C ARG A 293 1.80 14.13 3.69
N LEU A 294 3.12 13.94 3.61
CA LEU A 294 4.04 14.96 3.11
C LEU A 294 4.29 14.69 1.64
N VAL A 295 4.06 15.68 0.79
CA VAL A 295 4.25 15.60 -0.65
C VAL A 295 5.38 16.54 -1.05
N PHE A 296 6.45 16.01 -1.63
CA PHE A 296 7.63 16.76 -2.03
C PHE A 296 7.53 17.14 -3.51
N ILE A 297 7.34 18.44 -3.79
CA ILE A 297 7.32 18.97 -5.17
C ILE A 297 8.76 19.06 -5.68
N ASP A 298 9.70 19.40 -4.80
CA ASP A 298 11.13 19.41 -5.09
C ASP A 298 11.92 19.11 -3.80
N GLY A 299 13.17 18.71 -3.95
CA GLY A 299 14.05 18.33 -2.85
C GLY A 299 15.05 19.40 -2.45
N GLY A 300 16.27 18.96 -2.12
CA GLY A 300 17.39 19.86 -1.79
C GLY A 300 17.41 20.30 -0.33
N PHE A 301 16.81 19.53 0.57
CA PHE A 301 16.85 19.75 2.02
C PHE A 301 16.69 18.44 2.80
N ASN A 302 17.12 18.48 4.05
CA ASN A 302 16.80 17.46 5.04
C ASN A 302 15.65 17.98 5.90
N LEU A 303 14.66 17.11 6.17
CA LEU A 303 13.51 17.41 7.00
C LEU A 303 13.65 16.73 8.36
N GLY A 304 13.72 17.53 9.42
CA GLY A 304 13.74 17.11 10.81
C GLY A 304 12.37 17.21 11.46
N ARG A 305 12.33 17.20 12.78
CA ARG A 305 11.10 17.19 13.59
C ARG A 305 10.10 18.23 13.15
N MET A 306 8.85 17.79 13.10
CA MET A 306 7.66 18.61 12.92
C MET A 306 6.88 18.62 14.23
N THR A 307 6.56 19.81 14.73
CA THR A 307 5.83 19.98 15.98
C THR A 307 4.51 20.69 15.70
N PHE A 308 3.42 20.04 15.99
CA PHE A 308 2.08 20.62 15.95
C PHE A 308 1.71 21.11 17.35
N THR A 309 1.32 22.36 17.46
CA THR A 309 0.83 22.96 18.70
C THR A 309 -0.57 23.52 18.48
N PHE A 310 -1.47 23.23 19.41
CA PHE A 310 -2.82 23.81 19.36
C PHE A 310 -2.71 25.33 19.46
N ASN A 311 -3.36 26.03 18.53
CA ASN A 311 -3.36 27.49 18.48
C ASN A 311 -4.67 28.04 19.04
N ARG A 312 -5.80 27.66 18.45
CA ARG A 312 -7.14 28.10 18.86
C ARG A 312 -8.21 27.14 18.40
N GLU A 313 -9.35 27.18 19.06
CA GLU A 313 -10.53 26.46 18.62
C GLU A 313 -10.95 26.91 17.21
N LEU A 314 -11.67 26.06 16.51
CA LEU A 314 -12.32 26.43 15.25
C LEU A 314 -13.33 27.55 15.53
N ASP A 315 -13.50 28.44 14.54
CA ASP A 315 -14.52 29.48 14.60
C ASP A 315 -15.94 28.89 14.48
N TYR A 316 -16.04 27.59 14.22
CA TYR A 316 -17.23 26.75 14.16
C TYR A 316 -16.92 25.42 14.89
N ASN A 317 -17.95 24.72 15.31
CA ASN A 317 -17.82 23.46 16.03
C ASN A 317 -18.18 22.29 15.08
N PRO A 318 -17.18 21.66 14.41
CA PRO A 318 -17.48 20.45 13.65
C PRO A 318 -17.93 19.33 14.59
N PRO A 319 -18.73 18.38 14.09
CA PRO A 319 -19.17 17.25 14.89
C PRO A 319 -17.96 16.41 15.37
N TYR A 320 -18.09 15.80 16.53
CA TYR A 320 -17.16 14.79 17.02
C TYR A 320 -17.66 13.41 16.62
N ALA A 321 -16.86 12.65 15.87
CA ALA A 321 -17.16 11.27 15.55
C ALA A 321 -16.58 10.34 16.62
N ASP A 322 -17.40 9.38 17.09
CA ASP A 322 -17.01 8.33 18.01
C ASP A 322 -17.61 7.01 17.51
N ALA A 323 -16.77 6.14 16.98
CA ALA A 323 -17.15 4.83 16.44
C ALA A 323 -17.27 3.75 17.54
N GLY A 324 -16.99 4.12 18.78
CA GLY A 324 -16.98 3.22 19.92
C GLY A 324 -15.69 2.43 20.08
N GLU A 325 -15.62 1.63 21.16
CA GLU A 325 -14.47 0.77 21.44
C GLU A 325 -14.45 -0.46 20.51
N ASP A 326 -13.26 -0.99 20.24
CA ASP A 326 -13.04 -2.19 19.43
C ASP A 326 -13.88 -3.38 19.93
N LEU A 327 -14.44 -4.15 19.00
CA LEU A 327 -15.36 -5.24 19.28
C LEU A 327 -14.69 -6.61 19.13
N ILE A 328 -15.07 -7.54 19.99
CA ILE A 328 -14.70 -8.96 19.88
C ILE A 328 -15.96 -9.79 19.64
N VAL A 329 -16.02 -10.48 18.51
CA VAL A 329 -17.11 -11.37 18.11
C VAL A 329 -16.63 -12.82 18.24
N LEU A 330 -17.25 -13.57 19.14
CA LEU A 330 -16.91 -14.98 19.37
C LEU A 330 -17.81 -15.91 18.55
N SER A 331 -17.20 -16.91 17.88
CA SER A 331 -17.96 -17.97 17.21
C SER A 331 -18.95 -18.65 18.17
N PRO A 332 -20.19 -18.96 17.72
CA PRO A 332 -20.69 -18.99 16.36
C PRO A 332 -21.38 -17.70 15.87
N ALA A 333 -21.20 -16.56 16.53
CA ALA A 333 -21.80 -15.31 16.08
C ALA A 333 -21.14 -14.84 14.77
N THR A 334 -21.96 -14.37 13.84
CA THR A 334 -21.57 -13.87 12.53
C THR A 334 -22.07 -12.44 12.27
N SER A 335 -22.47 -11.74 13.34
CA SER A 335 -22.91 -10.34 13.29
C SER A 335 -22.43 -9.57 14.51
N ALA A 336 -22.37 -8.26 14.37
CA ALA A 336 -22.07 -7.30 15.43
C ALA A 336 -22.86 -6.02 15.21
N THR A 337 -23.01 -5.20 16.24
CA THR A 337 -23.59 -3.85 16.12
C THR A 337 -22.49 -2.82 16.27
N LEU A 338 -22.32 -1.97 15.25
CA LEU A 338 -21.52 -0.77 15.32
C LEU A 338 -22.38 0.33 15.94
N ASP A 339 -21.80 1.12 16.83
CA ASP A 339 -22.54 2.13 17.62
C ASP A 339 -21.80 3.47 17.62
N GLY A 340 -22.29 4.43 16.87
CA GLY A 340 -21.80 5.81 16.80
C GLY A 340 -22.55 6.79 17.72
N SER A 341 -23.32 6.30 18.72
CA SER A 341 -24.20 7.12 19.54
C SER A 341 -23.48 8.06 20.53
N PHE A 342 -22.17 7.88 20.71
CA PHE A 342 -21.34 8.78 21.49
C PHE A 342 -20.82 9.97 20.68
N SER A 343 -21.03 9.98 19.36
CA SER A 343 -20.78 11.15 18.52
C SER A 343 -21.69 12.31 18.93
N TYR A 344 -21.15 13.50 18.92
CA TYR A 344 -21.89 14.70 19.33
C TYR A 344 -21.46 15.92 18.53
N ASP A 345 -22.30 16.95 18.57
CA ASP A 345 -22.02 18.26 18.06
C ASP A 345 -22.25 19.28 19.19
N ASN A 346 -21.31 20.24 19.39
CA ASN A 346 -21.37 21.21 20.48
C ASN A 346 -22.40 22.31 20.26
N ASP A 347 -22.76 22.62 19.00
CA ASP A 347 -23.78 23.60 18.65
C ASP A 347 -25.17 22.95 18.40
N SER A 348 -25.24 21.63 18.63
CA SER A 348 -26.49 20.85 18.62
C SER A 348 -27.13 20.69 17.24
N ASP A 349 -26.33 20.68 16.19
CA ASP A 349 -26.79 20.39 14.84
C ASP A 349 -27.22 18.92 14.70
N VAL A 350 -28.04 18.67 13.69
CA VAL A 350 -28.52 17.30 13.39
C VAL A 350 -27.43 16.53 12.70
N LEU A 351 -26.94 15.46 13.36
CA LEU A 351 -25.91 14.62 12.84
C LEU A 351 -26.44 13.59 11.82
N ASN A 352 -25.74 13.49 10.71
CA ASN A 352 -25.84 12.41 9.75
C ASN A 352 -24.68 11.42 9.94
N TYR A 353 -24.92 10.14 9.70
CA TYR A 353 -23.95 9.07 9.92
C TYR A 353 -23.71 8.30 8.63
N LEU A 354 -22.48 7.85 8.42
CA LEU A 354 -22.13 6.92 7.35
C LEU A 354 -21.07 5.94 7.84
N TRP A 355 -21.43 4.66 7.85
CA TRP A 355 -20.51 3.56 8.13
C TRP A 355 -19.98 2.95 6.83
N GLU A 356 -18.68 2.74 6.77
CA GLU A 356 -18.02 2.11 5.63
C GLU A 356 -17.06 1.02 6.13
N GLN A 357 -17.03 -0.10 5.44
CA GLN A 357 -15.98 -1.09 5.66
C GLN A 357 -14.71 -0.64 4.93
N ILE A 358 -13.61 -0.50 5.66
CA ILE A 358 -12.30 -0.12 5.10
C ILE A 358 -11.53 -1.37 4.70
N TYR A 359 -11.51 -2.39 5.56
CA TYR A 359 -10.97 -3.71 5.21
C TYR A 359 -11.66 -4.84 6.01
N GLY A 360 -11.39 -6.09 5.63
CA GLY A 360 -11.83 -7.31 6.28
C GLY A 360 -11.71 -8.52 5.35
N PRO A 361 -11.74 -9.76 5.89
CA PRO A 361 -11.60 -10.98 5.09
C PRO A 361 -12.69 -11.17 4.02
N VAL A 362 -13.86 -10.57 4.22
CA VAL A 362 -14.99 -10.55 3.29
C VAL A 362 -15.73 -9.22 3.42
N SER A 363 -16.45 -8.84 2.36
CA SER A 363 -17.39 -7.71 2.45
C SER A 363 -18.58 -8.09 3.32
N VAL A 364 -18.94 -7.21 4.27
CA VAL A 364 -20.08 -7.41 5.17
C VAL A 364 -21.34 -6.73 4.64
N SER A 365 -22.49 -7.20 5.12
CA SER A 365 -23.79 -6.54 4.87
C SER A 365 -24.12 -5.62 6.05
N PHE A 366 -24.46 -4.36 5.75
CA PHE A 366 -24.98 -3.40 6.73
C PHE A 366 -26.52 -3.43 6.74
N SER A 367 -27.14 -3.44 7.91
CA SER A 367 -28.60 -3.27 8.01
C SER A 367 -29.04 -1.91 7.50
N ASN A 368 -28.31 -0.85 7.83
CA ASN A 368 -28.40 0.48 7.24
C ASN A 368 -27.14 1.28 7.61
N ALA A 369 -26.27 1.51 6.65
CA ALA A 369 -25.01 2.21 6.85
C ALA A 369 -25.15 3.69 7.29
N ASN A 370 -26.33 4.29 7.13
CA ASN A 370 -26.58 5.67 7.51
C ASN A 370 -27.23 5.84 8.91
N ASN A 371 -27.37 4.76 9.65
CA ASN A 371 -27.90 4.84 11.01
C ASN A 371 -26.78 5.07 12.02
N VAL A 372 -27.10 5.77 13.11
CA VAL A 372 -26.21 5.93 14.26
C VAL A 372 -25.75 4.59 14.81
N GLN A 373 -26.66 3.60 14.85
CA GLN A 373 -26.35 2.20 15.14
C GLN A 373 -26.70 1.34 13.95
N THR A 374 -25.79 0.48 13.52
CA THR A 374 -26.01 -0.44 12.42
C THR A 374 -25.51 -1.83 12.74
N GLU A 375 -26.28 -2.86 12.37
CA GLU A 375 -25.81 -4.25 12.43
C GLU A 375 -25.03 -4.57 11.18
N ILE A 376 -23.85 -5.15 11.37
CA ILE A 376 -23.06 -5.79 10.32
C ILE A 376 -23.25 -7.30 10.42
N SER A 377 -23.35 -7.98 9.28
CA SER A 377 -23.54 -9.44 9.18
C SER A 377 -22.62 -10.05 8.13
N ASP A 378 -22.64 -11.37 8.05
CA ASP A 378 -21.78 -12.19 7.18
C ASP A 378 -20.30 -12.19 7.62
N LEU A 379 -20.03 -11.91 8.90
CA LEU A 379 -18.69 -11.96 9.47
C LEU A 379 -18.14 -13.40 9.48
N ILE A 380 -16.89 -13.55 9.04
CA ILE A 380 -16.08 -14.75 9.20
C ILE A 380 -14.86 -14.45 10.08
N GLN A 381 -14.12 -15.46 10.49
CA GLN A 381 -12.91 -15.28 11.29
C GLN A 381 -11.91 -14.32 10.63
N GLY A 382 -11.45 -13.32 11.40
CA GLY A 382 -10.49 -12.31 10.95
C GLY A 382 -10.65 -10.98 11.64
N VAL A 383 -9.97 -9.97 11.14
CA VAL A 383 -10.04 -8.59 11.63
C VAL A 383 -10.70 -7.71 10.56
N TYR A 384 -11.59 -6.85 11.00
CA TYR A 384 -12.27 -5.86 10.16
C TYR A 384 -12.00 -4.46 10.70
N LYS A 385 -11.87 -3.49 9.80
CA LYS A 385 -11.85 -2.06 10.15
C LYS A 385 -13.04 -1.37 9.50
N PHE A 386 -13.78 -0.63 10.30
CA PHE A 386 -14.88 0.21 9.82
C PHE A 386 -14.57 1.67 10.10
N LYS A 387 -15.02 2.52 9.21
CA LYS A 387 -14.97 3.98 9.34
C LYS A 387 -16.37 4.49 9.63
N LEU A 388 -16.51 5.32 10.63
CA LEU A 388 -17.67 6.18 10.87
C LEU A 388 -17.36 7.57 10.35
N THR A 389 -18.21 8.10 9.49
CA THR A 389 -18.25 9.52 9.15
C THR A 389 -19.48 10.13 9.80
N VAL A 390 -19.29 11.23 10.52
CA VAL A 390 -20.37 12.03 11.14
C VAL A 390 -20.36 13.41 10.52
N ASP A 391 -21.51 13.89 10.07
CA ASP A 391 -21.68 15.12 9.29
C ASP A 391 -22.85 15.94 9.86
N ASP A 392 -22.64 17.24 10.10
CA ASP A 392 -23.63 18.19 10.62
C ASP A 392 -24.35 18.97 9.52
N GLY A 393 -23.99 18.74 8.26
CA GLY A 393 -24.47 19.48 7.10
C GLY A 393 -23.56 20.60 6.63
N ASN A 394 -22.58 21.01 7.46
CA ASN A 394 -21.55 21.99 7.14
C ASN A 394 -20.15 21.33 7.16
N TYR A 395 -19.92 20.45 8.12
CA TYR A 395 -18.64 19.81 8.37
C TYR A 395 -18.81 18.34 8.71
N SER A 396 -17.73 17.58 8.56
CA SER A 396 -17.72 16.18 8.93
C SER A 396 -16.46 15.81 9.68
N SER A 397 -16.55 14.81 10.58
CA SER A 397 -15.41 14.14 11.20
C SER A 397 -15.50 12.64 11.00
N ILE A 398 -14.39 11.95 11.26
CA ILE A 398 -14.28 10.51 11.08
C ILE A 398 -13.68 9.86 12.31
N ASP A 399 -14.07 8.59 12.54
CA ASP A 399 -13.44 7.71 13.52
C ASP A 399 -13.46 6.28 12.99
N TYR A 400 -12.67 5.40 13.61
CA TYR A 400 -12.52 4.01 13.19
C TYR A 400 -12.71 3.06 14.35
N ILE A 401 -13.24 1.87 14.04
CA ILE A 401 -13.40 0.76 14.97
C ILE A 401 -12.87 -0.53 14.35
N LEU A 402 -12.18 -1.34 15.15
CA LEU A 402 -11.80 -2.69 14.79
C LEU A 402 -12.79 -3.71 15.32
N VAL A 403 -13.08 -4.74 14.52
CA VAL A 403 -13.91 -5.87 14.92
C VAL A 403 -13.10 -7.16 14.76
N PHE A 404 -12.79 -7.81 15.85
CA PHE A 404 -12.03 -9.05 15.91
C PHE A 404 -12.98 -10.24 15.98
N VAL A 405 -12.99 -11.11 14.97
CA VAL A 405 -13.82 -12.30 14.89
C VAL A 405 -12.96 -13.55 15.08
N SER A 406 -13.25 -14.35 16.11
CA SER A 406 -12.44 -15.52 16.49
C SER A 406 -13.25 -16.83 16.49
#